data_5e18ab5c304c203ecdfd2cfb8bca180f
#
_entry.id   5e18ab5c304c203ecdfd2cfb8bca180f
#
_cell.length_a   1.000
_cell.length_b   1.000
_cell.length_c   1.000
_cell.angle_alpha   90.00
_cell.angle_beta   90.00
_cell.angle_gamma   90.00
#
_symmetry.space_group_name_H-M   'P 1'
#
loop_
_entity.id
_entity.type
_entity.pdbx_description
1 polymer ?
#
loop_
_entity_poly.entity_id
_entity_poly.type
_entity_poly.pdbx_seq_one_letter_code
_entity_poly.pdbx_strand_id
1 'polypeptide(L)'
;IALQAAQDSSGVTFGLVTHQLLLSFGGGIGAGVLVGAAVTKIGIRVRTITDDPMLATITALATPFLTFFIAEEIGGSGVLAVVTCGIVISRFAAPHMSLGSRVLGIPFWTILTHILNTILFVMVGVALPGIVAELPHADLVRGLILIPIIYIAMVAGRFAGQHLLIFSIRALDRRPEQRLRRTNFRGRIVSTVAGFRGAISLAM
;
A
#
# COMPACT_ATOMS: atom_id res chain seq x y z
N ILE A 1 -12.54 10.99 -5.86
CA ILE A 1 -12.10 12.40 -6.02
C ILE A 1 -11.85 12.73 -7.49
N ALA A 2 -10.98 12.03 -8.23
CA ALA A 2 -10.72 12.31 -9.64
C ALA A 2 -11.95 12.12 -10.54
N LEU A 3 -12.77 11.09 -10.29
CA LEU A 3 -14.03 10.84 -10.99
C LEU A 3 -15.10 11.89 -10.64
N GLN A 4 -15.18 12.32 -9.40
CA GLN A 4 -16.08 13.39 -8.97
C GLN A 4 -15.70 14.74 -9.59
N ALA A 5 -14.39 15.05 -9.65
CA ALA A 5 -13.89 16.25 -10.30
C ALA A 5 -14.14 16.26 -11.82
N ALA A 6 -14.23 15.09 -12.46
CA ALA A 6 -14.54 14.97 -13.89
C ALA A 6 -16.05 15.11 -14.19
N GLN A 7 -16.92 14.85 -13.22
CA GLN A 7 -18.37 14.96 -13.36
C GLN A 7 -18.91 16.38 -13.07
N ASP A 8 -18.24 17.14 -12.20
CA ASP A 8 -18.60 18.54 -11.94
C ASP A 8 -17.92 19.48 -12.94
N SER A 9 -18.62 19.77 -14.03
CA SER A 9 -18.18 20.74 -15.05
C SER A 9 -18.23 22.21 -14.62
N SER A 10 -18.60 22.49 -13.37
CA SER A 10 -18.64 23.84 -12.80
C SER A 10 -17.37 24.13 -12.02
N GLY A 11 -16.38 24.68 -12.73
CA GLY A 11 -15.26 25.43 -12.11
C GLY A 11 -14.49 24.74 -11.01
N VAL A 12 -13.83 23.61 -11.30
CA VAL A 12 -12.91 22.98 -10.34
C VAL A 12 -11.77 23.96 -10.02
N THR A 13 -11.92 24.71 -8.95
CA THR A 13 -10.86 25.59 -8.46
C THR A 13 -9.74 24.69 -7.94
N PHE A 14 -8.55 24.81 -8.52
CA PHE A 14 -7.34 24.05 -8.12
C PHE A 14 -7.13 24.04 -6.60
N GLY A 15 -7.54 25.12 -5.91
CA GLY A 15 -7.51 25.22 -4.44
C GLY A 15 -8.42 24.23 -3.72
N LEU A 16 -9.63 23.97 -4.22
CA LEU A 16 -10.57 23.02 -3.61
C LEU A 16 -10.05 21.57 -3.72
N VAL A 17 -9.54 21.21 -4.88
CA VAL A 17 -8.96 19.86 -5.10
C VAL A 17 -7.74 19.65 -4.20
N THR A 18 -6.86 20.65 -4.11
CA THR A 18 -5.68 20.56 -3.26
C THR A 18 -6.06 20.46 -1.77
N HIS A 19 -7.04 21.22 -1.34
CA HIS A 19 -7.53 21.17 0.05
C HIS A 19 -8.15 19.78 0.38
N GLN A 20 -9.00 19.25 -0.49
CA GLN A 20 -9.58 17.91 -0.30
C GLN A 20 -8.53 16.81 -0.31
N LEU A 21 -7.53 16.90 -1.21
CA LEU A 21 -6.41 15.97 -1.21
C LEU A 21 -5.63 16.03 0.11
N LEU A 22 -5.28 17.22 0.58
CA LEU A 22 -4.55 17.39 1.85
C LEU A 22 -5.34 16.85 3.05
N LEU A 23 -6.65 17.11 3.11
CA LEU A 23 -7.52 16.55 4.15
C LEU A 23 -7.60 15.03 4.07
N SER A 24 -7.80 14.47 2.89
CA SER A 24 -7.87 13.02 2.68
C SER A 24 -6.55 12.32 3.05
N PHE A 25 -5.42 12.89 2.65
CA PHE A 25 -4.09 12.37 2.98
C PHE A 25 -3.77 12.55 4.46
N GLY A 26 -3.98 13.75 5.00
CA GLY A 26 -3.71 14.06 6.40
C GLY A 26 -4.60 13.27 7.36
N GLY A 27 -5.89 13.19 7.04
CA GLY A 27 -6.87 12.38 7.79
C GLY A 27 -6.52 10.89 7.76
N GLY A 28 -6.18 10.35 6.58
CA GLY A 28 -5.75 8.95 6.44
C GLY A 28 -4.49 8.64 7.24
N ILE A 29 -3.46 9.46 7.13
CA ILE A 29 -2.21 9.28 7.90
C ILE A 29 -2.49 9.40 9.39
N GLY A 30 -3.24 10.42 9.82
CA GLY A 30 -3.59 10.64 11.23
C GLY A 30 -4.34 9.47 11.83
N ALA A 31 -5.41 9.00 11.16
CA ALA A 31 -6.17 7.82 11.56
C ALA A 31 -5.27 6.57 11.66
N GLY A 32 -4.44 6.33 10.65
CA GLY A 32 -3.53 5.19 10.62
C GLY A 32 -2.52 5.19 11.77
N VAL A 33 -1.95 6.35 12.10
CA VAL A 33 -1.04 6.49 13.26
C VAL A 33 -1.78 6.24 14.57
N LEU A 34 -2.96 6.84 14.76
CA LEU A 34 -3.73 6.70 15.99
C LEU A 34 -4.17 5.25 16.22
N VAL A 35 -4.78 4.62 15.22
CA VAL A 35 -5.21 3.22 15.32
C VAL A 35 -4.01 2.29 15.48
N GLY A 36 -2.94 2.49 14.71
CA GLY A 36 -1.72 1.69 14.82
C GLY A 36 -1.06 1.79 16.19
N ALA A 37 -1.01 2.99 16.77
CA ALA A 37 -0.50 3.19 18.13
C ALA A 37 -1.40 2.55 19.20
N ALA A 38 -2.73 2.68 19.05
CA ALA A 38 -3.70 2.06 19.96
C ALA A 38 -3.59 0.53 19.93
N VAL A 39 -3.63 -0.06 18.73
CA VAL A 39 -3.50 -1.52 18.53
C VAL A 39 -2.17 -2.03 19.05
N THR A 40 -1.08 -1.29 18.84
CA THR A 40 0.24 -1.66 19.36
C THR A 40 0.26 -1.66 20.88
N LYS A 41 -0.22 -0.59 21.53
CA LYS A 41 -0.28 -0.49 22.99
C LYS A 41 -1.16 -1.56 23.62
N ILE A 42 -2.37 -1.76 23.06
CA ILE A 42 -3.31 -2.79 23.52
C ILE A 42 -2.69 -4.17 23.31
N GLY A 43 -2.14 -4.44 22.14
CA GLY A 43 -1.52 -5.71 21.79
C GLY A 43 -0.34 -6.07 22.70
N ILE A 44 0.53 -5.12 23.02
CA ILE A 44 1.62 -5.35 23.99
C ILE A 44 1.04 -5.66 25.37
N ARG A 45 0.03 -4.94 25.82
CA ARG A 45 -0.58 -5.14 27.13
C ARG A 45 -1.34 -6.47 27.24
N VAL A 46 -2.05 -6.87 26.19
CA VAL A 46 -2.74 -8.17 26.15
C VAL A 46 -1.74 -9.32 26.18
N ARG A 47 -0.62 -9.19 25.49
CA ARG A 47 0.44 -10.23 25.50
C ARG A 47 1.10 -10.45 26.86
N THR A 48 1.14 -9.44 27.71
CA THR A 48 1.64 -9.63 29.09
C THR A 48 0.71 -10.49 29.93
N ILE A 49 -0.56 -10.64 29.49
CA ILE A 49 -1.60 -11.42 30.20
C ILE A 49 -1.79 -12.77 29.52
N THR A 50 -1.84 -12.80 28.19
CA THR A 50 -2.12 -14.02 27.40
C THR A 50 -1.27 -14.01 26.14
N ASP A 51 -0.28 -14.90 26.06
CA ASP A 51 0.55 -15.06 24.85
C ASP A 51 -0.09 -16.09 23.92
N ASP A 52 -1.29 -15.78 23.41
CA ASP A 52 -2.00 -16.61 22.43
C ASP A 52 -1.71 -16.18 21.00
N PRO A 53 -1.01 -17.01 20.21
CA PRO A 53 -0.71 -16.73 18.82
C PRO A 53 -1.95 -16.57 17.93
N MET A 54 -3.04 -17.28 18.25
CA MET A 54 -4.27 -17.24 17.49
C MET A 54 -4.98 -15.89 17.67
N LEU A 55 -5.07 -15.41 18.91
CA LEU A 55 -5.63 -14.10 19.23
C LEU A 55 -4.83 -12.98 18.54
N ALA A 56 -3.50 -13.07 18.52
CA ALA A 56 -2.64 -12.12 17.81
C ALA A 56 -2.92 -12.10 16.32
N THR A 57 -3.14 -13.25 15.68
CA THR A 57 -3.43 -13.36 14.25
C THR A 57 -4.82 -12.80 13.91
N ILE A 58 -5.84 -13.11 14.73
CA ILE A 58 -7.19 -12.55 14.55
C ILE A 58 -7.18 -11.03 14.68
N THR A 59 -6.49 -10.50 15.69
CA THR A 59 -6.34 -9.06 15.88
C THR A 59 -5.64 -8.41 14.69
N ALA A 60 -4.58 -9.04 14.17
CA ALA A 60 -3.86 -8.56 12.99
C ALA A 60 -4.75 -8.56 11.73
N LEU A 61 -5.67 -9.54 11.60
CA LEU A 61 -6.62 -9.60 10.50
C LEU A 61 -7.70 -8.52 10.62
N ALA A 62 -8.23 -8.27 11.81
CA ALA A 62 -9.29 -7.29 12.05
C ALA A 62 -8.78 -5.83 11.93
N THR A 63 -7.52 -5.59 12.28
CA THR A 63 -6.94 -4.24 12.32
C THR A 63 -7.05 -3.45 11.01
N PRO A 64 -6.74 -3.99 9.81
CA PRO A 64 -6.87 -3.26 8.55
C PRO A 64 -8.30 -2.80 8.28
N PHE A 65 -9.27 -3.67 8.52
CA PHE A 65 -10.69 -3.33 8.32
C PHE A 65 -11.14 -2.22 9.26
N LEU A 66 -10.83 -2.35 10.55
CA LEU A 66 -11.14 -1.31 11.54
C LEU A 66 -10.50 0.04 11.17
N THR A 67 -9.23 0.01 10.78
CA THR A 67 -8.50 1.21 10.38
C THR A 67 -9.12 1.86 9.15
N PHE A 68 -9.49 1.05 8.16
CA PHE A 68 -10.14 1.51 6.94
C PHE A 68 -11.45 2.23 7.24
N PHE A 69 -12.35 1.58 7.98
CA PHE A 69 -13.65 2.16 8.33
C PHE A 69 -13.52 3.46 9.13
N ILE A 70 -12.65 3.48 10.14
CA ILE A 70 -12.43 4.71 10.93
C ILE A 70 -11.93 5.85 10.06
N ALA A 71 -11.03 5.58 9.11
CA ALA A 71 -10.50 6.61 8.22
C ALA A 71 -11.55 7.15 7.25
N GLU A 72 -12.39 6.29 6.67
CA GLU A 72 -13.48 6.69 5.77
C GLU A 72 -14.53 7.54 6.50
N GLU A 73 -14.90 7.18 7.72
CA GLU A 73 -15.86 7.94 8.55
C GLU A 73 -15.41 9.38 8.84
N ILE A 74 -14.11 9.61 8.97
CA ILE A 74 -13.56 10.97 9.19
C ILE A 74 -13.20 11.69 7.88
N GLY A 75 -13.56 11.11 6.71
CA GLY A 75 -13.28 11.69 5.39
C GLY A 75 -11.82 11.57 4.95
N GLY A 76 -11.04 10.72 5.60
CA GLY A 76 -9.66 10.40 5.24
C GLY A 76 -9.58 9.26 4.23
N SER A 77 -8.40 9.03 3.65
CA SER A 77 -8.16 7.89 2.77
C SER A 77 -7.97 6.60 3.59
N GLY A 78 -8.93 5.67 3.51
CA GLY A 78 -8.87 4.37 4.18
C GLY A 78 -7.65 3.55 3.80
N VAL A 79 -7.29 3.54 2.51
CA VAL A 79 -6.09 2.82 2.02
C VAL A 79 -4.82 3.38 2.65
N LEU A 80 -4.68 4.70 2.68
CA LEU A 80 -3.51 5.37 3.26
C LEU A 80 -3.43 5.14 4.77
N ALA A 81 -4.57 5.13 5.45
CA ALA A 81 -4.66 4.82 6.87
C ALA A 81 -4.19 3.40 7.18
N VAL A 82 -4.63 2.41 6.40
CA VAL A 82 -4.21 1.01 6.57
C VAL A 82 -2.70 0.84 6.37
N VAL A 83 -2.14 1.47 5.33
CA VAL A 83 -0.69 1.43 5.07
C VAL A 83 0.08 2.06 6.23
N THR A 84 -0.36 3.24 6.69
CA THR A 84 0.28 3.94 7.81
C THR A 84 0.18 3.15 9.11
N CYS A 85 -0.98 2.59 9.40
CA CYS A 85 -1.20 1.70 10.54
C CYS A 85 -0.25 0.49 10.50
N GLY A 86 -0.13 -0.15 9.33
CA GLY A 86 0.79 -1.28 9.12
C GLY A 86 2.26 -0.91 9.38
N ILE A 87 2.70 0.27 8.94
CA ILE A 87 4.05 0.78 9.21
C ILE A 87 4.27 0.99 10.71
N VAL A 88 3.32 1.60 11.41
CA VAL A 88 3.38 1.84 12.86
C VAL A 88 3.48 0.51 13.62
N ILE A 89 2.60 -0.45 13.32
CA ILE A 89 2.60 -1.77 13.95
C ILE A 89 3.90 -2.51 13.66
N SER A 90 4.35 -2.51 12.41
CA SER A 90 5.62 -3.13 12.01
C SER A 90 6.81 -2.55 12.76
N ARG A 91 6.81 -1.24 13.00
CA ARG A 91 7.92 -0.55 13.68
C ARG A 91 7.94 -0.80 15.19
N PHE A 92 6.78 -0.81 15.82
CA PHE A 92 6.68 -0.78 17.28
C PHE A 92 6.19 -2.10 17.89
N ALA A 93 5.34 -2.88 17.21
CA ALA A 93 4.85 -4.16 17.72
C ALA A 93 5.74 -5.35 17.34
N ALA A 94 6.39 -5.33 16.19
CA ALA A 94 7.18 -6.46 15.69
C ALA A 94 8.31 -6.91 16.64
N PRO A 95 9.06 -6.03 17.35
CA PRO A 95 10.08 -6.45 18.31
C PRO A 95 9.52 -7.23 19.50
N HIS A 96 8.24 -7.03 19.82
CA HIS A 96 7.57 -7.66 20.97
C HIS A 96 6.76 -8.91 20.57
N MET A 97 6.85 -9.36 19.30
CA MET A 97 6.15 -10.57 18.85
C MET A 97 6.82 -11.84 19.39
N SER A 98 6.02 -12.73 20.00
CA SER A 98 6.48 -14.05 20.41
C SER A 98 6.84 -14.94 19.21
N LEU A 99 7.66 -15.96 19.45
CA LEU A 99 8.01 -16.94 18.41
C LEU A 99 6.76 -17.66 17.88
N GLY A 100 5.82 -18.03 18.76
CA GLY A 100 4.57 -18.66 18.37
C GLY A 100 3.74 -17.81 17.43
N SER A 101 3.60 -16.50 17.74
CA SER A 101 2.89 -15.54 16.88
C SER A 101 3.55 -15.36 15.51
N ARG A 102 4.89 -15.46 15.43
CA ARG A 102 5.60 -15.38 14.14
C ARG A 102 5.43 -16.65 13.31
N VAL A 103 5.54 -17.81 13.95
CA VAL A 103 5.40 -19.11 13.27
C VAL A 103 3.99 -19.31 12.72
N LEU A 104 2.95 -18.85 13.40
CA LEU A 104 1.58 -18.92 12.92
C LEU A 104 1.25 -17.79 11.94
N GLY A 105 1.67 -16.57 12.24
CA GLY A 105 1.29 -15.38 11.47
C GLY A 105 1.90 -15.34 10.07
N ILE A 106 3.18 -15.69 9.90
CA ILE A 106 3.85 -15.61 8.60
C ILE A 106 3.19 -16.53 7.56
N PRO A 107 2.97 -17.84 7.81
CA PRO A 107 2.26 -18.69 6.87
C PRO A 107 0.82 -18.25 6.63
N PHE A 108 0.11 -17.82 7.67
CA PHE A 108 -1.25 -17.30 7.54
C PHE A 108 -1.34 -16.15 6.55
N TRP A 109 -0.49 -15.12 6.71
CA TRP A 109 -0.47 -13.98 5.80
C TRP A 109 -0.05 -14.36 4.38
N THR A 110 0.86 -15.30 4.22
CA THR A 110 1.28 -15.82 2.91
C THR A 110 0.10 -16.46 2.18
N ILE A 111 -0.62 -17.37 2.86
CA ILE A 111 -1.79 -18.06 2.28
C ILE A 111 -2.91 -17.06 1.99
N LEU A 112 -3.23 -16.19 2.94
CA LEU A 112 -4.29 -15.20 2.79
C LEU A 112 -4.01 -14.26 1.60
N THR A 113 -2.80 -13.76 1.48
CA THR A 113 -2.40 -12.89 0.38
C THR A 113 -2.51 -13.62 -0.97
N HIS A 114 -2.13 -14.89 -1.02
CA HIS A 114 -2.27 -15.70 -2.23
C HIS A 114 -3.74 -15.88 -2.63
N ILE A 115 -4.61 -16.21 -1.68
CA ILE A 115 -6.07 -16.34 -1.91
C ILE A 115 -6.66 -15.01 -2.40
N LEU A 116 -6.37 -13.91 -1.73
CA LEU A 116 -6.89 -12.59 -2.09
C LEU A 116 -6.42 -12.15 -3.49
N ASN A 117 -5.17 -12.39 -3.83
CA ASN A 117 -4.66 -12.12 -5.18
C ASN A 117 -5.38 -12.98 -6.23
N THR A 118 -5.57 -14.28 -5.96
CA THR A 118 -6.29 -15.17 -6.87
C THR A 118 -7.73 -14.69 -7.11
N ILE A 119 -8.45 -14.35 -6.05
CA ILE A 119 -9.82 -13.81 -6.15
C ILE A 119 -9.82 -12.52 -6.98
N LEU A 120 -8.88 -11.61 -6.73
CA LEU A 120 -8.78 -10.35 -7.45
C LEU A 120 -8.54 -10.58 -8.95
N PHE A 121 -7.65 -11.49 -9.32
CA PHE A 121 -7.40 -11.83 -10.74
C PHE A 121 -8.61 -12.48 -11.40
N VAL A 122 -9.32 -13.34 -10.69
CA VAL A 122 -10.56 -13.94 -11.21
C VAL A 122 -11.61 -12.86 -11.43
N MET A 123 -11.82 -11.95 -10.48
CA MET A 123 -12.76 -10.83 -10.63
C MET A 123 -12.40 -9.94 -11.82
N VAL A 124 -11.13 -9.58 -11.99
CA VAL A 124 -10.67 -8.80 -13.14
C VAL A 124 -10.91 -9.58 -14.45
N GLY A 125 -10.59 -10.87 -14.47
CA GLY A 125 -10.80 -11.74 -15.64
C GLY A 125 -12.27 -11.86 -16.05
N VAL A 126 -13.19 -11.92 -15.08
CA VAL A 126 -14.64 -11.96 -15.34
C VAL A 126 -15.18 -10.62 -15.79
N ALA A 127 -14.67 -9.51 -15.25
CA ALA A 127 -15.13 -8.17 -15.61
C ALA A 127 -14.62 -7.70 -17.00
N LEU A 128 -13.43 -8.17 -17.40
CA LEU A 128 -12.76 -7.70 -18.61
C LEU A 128 -13.57 -7.89 -19.90
N PRO A 129 -14.20 -9.05 -20.19
CA PRO A 129 -14.99 -9.23 -21.41
C PRO A 129 -16.16 -8.28 -21.51
N GLY A 130 -16.87 -8.02 -20.39
CA GLY A 130 -17.97 -7.06 -20.36
C GLY A 130 -17.52 -5.64 -20.70
N ILE A 131 -16.43 -5.18 -20.11
CA ILE A 131 -15.86 -3.86 -20.37
C ILE A 131 -15.43 -3.74 -21.84
N VAL A 132 -14.78 -4.76 -22.38
CA VAL A 132 -14.31 -4.75 -23.79
C VAL A 132 -15.48 -4.76 -24.77
N ALA A 133 -16.57 -5.46 -24.45
CA ALA A 133 -17.75 -5.53 -25.32
C ALA A 133 -18.54 -4.20 -25.41
N GLU A 134 -18.49 -3.39 -24.35
CA GLU A 134 -19.18 -2.10 -24.28
C GLU A 134 -18.37 -0.94 -24.91
N LEU A 135 -17.07 -1.14 -25.16
CA LEU A 135 -16.20 -0.08 -25.68
C LEU A 135 -16.29 0.03 -27.21
N PRO A 136 -16.45 1.25 -27.76
CA PRO A 136 -16.31 1.52 -29.18
C PRO A 136 -14.92 1.11 -29.69
N HIS A 137 -14.82 0.60 -30.92
CA HIS A 137 -13.53 0.18 -31.50
C HIS A 137 -12.45 1.27 -31.49
N ALA A 138 -12.83 2.55 -31.63
CA ALA A 138 -11.89 3.66 -31.55
C ALA A 138 -11.25 3.81 -30.15
N ASP A 139 -12.03 3.54 -29.10
CA ASP A 139 -11.55 3.63 -27.72
C ASP A 139 -10.74 2.40 -27.30
N LEU A 140 -11.02 1.23 -27.90
CA LEU A 140 -10.18 0.05 -27.75
C LEU A 140 -8.77 0.28 -28.31
N VAL A 141 -8.65 0.87 -29.50
CA VAL A 141 -7.36 1.18 -30.11
C VAL A 141 -6.60 2.23 -29.28
N ARG A 142 -7.29 3.27 -28.80
CA ARG A 142 -6.70 4.26 -27.89
C ARG A 142 -6.24 3.62 -26.59
N GLY A 143 -7.03 2.73 -25.99
CA GLY A 143 -6.68 1.99 -24.80
C GLY A 143 -5.43 1.14 -25.00
N LEU A 144 -5.32 0.41 -26.11
CA LEU A 144 -4.15 -0.39 -26.44
C LEU A 144 -2.85 0.43 -26.55
N ILE A 145 -2.95 1.69 -27.00
CA ILE A 145 -1.82 2.62 -27.06
C ILE A 145 -1.53 3.22 -25.69
N LEU A 146 -2.56 3.55 -24.90
CA LEU A 146 -2.41 4.17 -23.59
C LEU A 146 -1.83 3.22 -22.55
N ILE A 147 -2.16 1.93 -22.59
CA ILE A 147 -1.66 0.92 -21.65
C ILE A 147 -0.12 0.90 -21.56
N PRO A 148 0.63 0.73 -22.67
CA PRO A 148 2.09 0.76 -22.62
C PRO A 148 2.65 2.13 -22.21
N ILE A 149 1.99 3.22 -22.59
CA ILE A 149 2.42 4.57 -22.19
C ILE A 149 2.30 4.75 -20.68
N ILE A 150 1.17 4.37 -20.09
CA ILE A 150 0.95 4.40 -18.63
C ILE A 150 1.94 3.49 -17.93
N TYR A 151 2.16 2.29 -18.46
CA TYR A 151 3.12 1.34 -17.90
C TYR A 151 4.55 1.93 -17.88
N ILE A 152 5.01 2.50 -18.99
CA ILE A 152 6.32 3.16 -19.07
C ILE A 152 6.40 4.35 -18.11
N ALA A 153 5.34 5.17 -18.02
CA ALA A 153 5.27 6.29 -17.09
C ALA A 153 5.36 5.83 -15.63
N MET A 154 4.69 4.73 -15.27
CA MET A 154 4.79 4.14 -13.92
C MET A 154 6.21 3.63 -13.62
N VAL A 155 6.85 2.94 -14.57
CA VAL A 155 8.24 2.46 -14.41
C VAL A 155 9.19 3.64 -14.24
N ALA A 156 9.05 4.65 -15.09
CA ALA A 156 9.88 5.86 -15.04
C ALA A 156 9.66 6.63 -13.71
N GLY A 157 8.42 6.79 -13.27
CA GLY A 157 8.09 7.43 -12.01
C GLY A 157 8.67 6.68 -10.81
N ARG A 158 8.61 5.34 -10.81
CA ARG A 158 9.22 4.50 -9.78
C ARG A 158 10.74 4.60 -9.77
N PHE A 159 11.35 4.60 -10.95
CA PHE A 159 12.80 4.77 -11.07
C PHE A 159 13.24 6.15 -10.59
N ALA A 160 12.53 7.21 -10.99
CA ALA A 160 12.77 8.57 -10.54
C ALA A 160 12.58 8.71 -9.02
N GLY A 161 11.51 8.15 -8.46
CA GLY A 161 11.24 8.15 -7.03
C GLY A 161 12.33 7.44 -6.21
N GLN A 162 12.81 6.28 -6.66
CA GLN A 162 13.93 5.60 -6.01
C GLN A 162 15.22 6.42 -6.05
N HIS A 163 15.50 7.09 -7.17
CA HIS A 163 16.68 7.97 -7.29
C HIS A 163 16.56 9.19 -6.40
N LEU A 164 15.39 9.83 -6.37
CA LEU A 164 15.12 10.98 -5.53
C LEU A 164 15.25 10.63 -4.04
N LEU A 165 14.67 9.49 -3.63
CA LEU A 165 14.76 9.01 -2.25
C LEU A 165 16.21 8.72 -1.84
N ILE A 166 16.96 8.04 -2.70
CA ILE A 166 18.38 7.75 -2.44
C ILE A 166 19.21 9.04 -2.39
N PHE A 167 18.91 10.00 -3.26
CA PHE A 167 19.58 11.29 -3.26
C PHE A 167 19.27 12.07 -1.97
N SER A 168 18.01 12.09 -1.55
CA SER A 168 17.56 12.73 -0.31
C SER A 168 18.21 12.11 0.93
N ILE A 169 18.24 10.77 1.00
CA ILE A 169 18.92 10.05 2.10
C ILE A 169 20.41 10.36 2.11
N ARG A 170 21.06 10.43 0.93
CA ARG A 170 22.49 10.77 0.84
C ARG A 170 22.80 12.21 1.22
N ALA A 171 21.86 13.12 0.99
CA ALA A 171 22.00 14.52 1.37
C ALA A 171 21.85 14.71 2.88
N LEU A 172 20.93 13.94 3.51
CA LEU A 172 20.64 14.05 4.95
C LEU A 172 21.57 13.22 5.82
N ASP A 173 21.96 12.02 5.39
CA ASP A 173 22.70 11.07 6.22
C ASP A 173 24.13 10.88 5.69
N ARG A 174 25.11 11.44 6.40
CA ARG A 174 26.54 11.41 6.07
C ARG A 174 27.33 10.31 6.79
N ARG A 175 26.67 9.32 7.41
CA ARG A 175 27.33 8.28 8.20
C ARG A 175 28.19 7.35 7.35
N PRO A 176 29.43 7.00 7.78
CA PRO A 176 30.36 6.17 7.01
C PRO A 176 29.87 4.74 6.77
N GLU A 177 29.01 4.19 7.63
CA GLU A 177 28.45 2.84 7.52
C GLU A 177 27.53 2.65 6.30
N GLN A 178 26.99 3.73 5.75
CA GLN A 178 26.17 3.69 4.53
C GLN A 178 26.98 3.37 3.27
N ARG A 179 28.29 3.57 3.28
CA ARG A 179 29.15 3.23 2.12
C ARG A 179 29.13 1.73 1.82
N LEU A 180 28.97 0.88 2.82
CA LEU A 180 28.91 -0.58 2.69
C LEU A 180 27.55 -1.09 2.16
N ARG A 181 26.47 -0.30 2.29
CA ARG A 181 25.11 -0.65 1.84
C ARG A 181 24.76 -0.06 0.45
N ARG A 182 25.74 0.40 -0.32
CA ARG A 182 25.50 0.99 -1.64
C ARG A 182 25.05 -0.06 -2.63
N THR A 183 23.77 -0.05 -2.96
CA THR A 183 23.24 -0.79 -4.12
C THR A 183 23.86 -0.24 -5.41
N ASN A 184 24.46 -1.13 -6.19
CA ASN A 184 25.06 -0.80 -7.49
C ASN A 184 23.93 -0.40 -8.47
N PHE A 185 24.25 0.37 -9.53
CA PHE A 185 23.29 0.80 -10.56
C PHE A 185 22.48 -0.37 -11.14
N ARG A 186 23.13 -1.50 -11.40
CA ARG A 186 22.48 -2.75 -11.85
C ARG A 186 21.46 -3.28 -10.85
N GLY A 187 21.77 -3.24 -9.55
CA GLY A 187 20.83 -3.64 -8.49
C GLY A 187 19.60 -2.74 -8.40
N ARG A 188 19.72 -1.45 -8.76
CA ARG A 188 18.59 -0.51 -8.81
C ARG A 188 17.65 -0.80 -9.98
N ILE A 189 18.19 -1.10 -11.17
CA ILE A 189 17.39 -1.52 -12.32
C ILE A 189 16.62 -2.78 -11.97
N VAL A 190 17.28 -3.78 -11.40
CA VAL A 190 16.64 -5.02 -10.96
C VAL A 190 15.56 -4.74 -9.92
N SER A 191 15.81 -3.89 -8.93
CA SER A 191 14.82 -3.51 -7.91
C SER A 191 13.62 -2.76 -8.50
N THR A 192 13.83 -1.92 -9.52
CA THR A 192 12.75 -1.20 -10.20
C THR A 192 11.86 -2.17 -10.98
N VAL A 193 12.46 -3.06 -11.77
CA VAL A 193 11.76 -4.07 -12.57
C VAL A 193 11.13 -5.14 -11.68
N ALA A 194 11.85 -5.63 -10.66
CA ALA A 194 11.34 -6.61 -9.71
C ALA A 194 10.17 -6.09 -8.87
N GLY A 195 10.03 -4.78 -8.72
CA GLY A 195 8.91 -4.18 -8.00
C GLY A 195 7.56 -4.30 -8.68
N PHE A 196 7.51 -4.71 -9.96
CA PHE A 196 6.27 -5.09 -10.66
C PHE A 196 5.80 -6.52 -10.34
N ARG A 197 6.54 -7.23 -9.52
CA ARG A 197 6.20 -8.59 -9.07
C ARG A 197 5.05 -8.62 -8.04
N GLY A 198 4.03 -7.77 -8.14
CA GLY A 198 2.95 -7.74 -7.17
C GLY A 198 2.33 -9.11 -6.89
N ALA A 199 1.84 -9.80 -7.89
CA ALA A 199 1.16 -11.08 -7.71
C ALA A 199 2.01 -12.30 -8.13
N ILE A 200 2.94 -12.15 -9.07
CA ILE A 200 3.67 -13.27 -9.67
C ILE A 200 4.81 -13.76 -8.78
N SER A 201 5.45 -12.89 -7.98
CA SER A 201 6.60 -13.32 -7.16
C SER A 201 6.23 -13.87 -5.79
N LEU A 202 4.96 -13.76 -5.40
CA LEU A 202 4.45 -14.45 -4.22
C LEU A 202 3.97 -15.88 -4.55
N ALA A 203 3.91 -16.22 -5.84
CA ALA A 203 3.51 -17.55 -6.33
C ALA A 203 4.71 -18.51 -6.59
N MET A 204 5.94 -18.03 -6.43
CA MET A 204 7.17 -18.82 -6.43
C MET A 204 7.74 -18.93 -5.00
#